data_a69c2a4d83893c104ea72fec8e90b235
#
_entry.id   a69c2a4d83893c104ea72fec8e90b235
#
_cell.length_a   1.000
_cell.length_b   1.000
_cell.length_c   1.000
_cell.angle_alpha   90.00
_cell.angle_beta   90.00
_cell.angle_gamma   90.00
#
_symmetry.space_group_name_H-M   'P 1'
#
loop_
_entity.id
_entity.type
_entity.pdbx_description
1 polymer ?
#
loop_
_entity_poly.entity_id
_entity_poly.type
_entity_poly.pdbx_seq_one_letter_code
_entity_poly.pdbx_strand_id
1 'polypeptide(L)'
;MDVKNLDEVPPFITKDGSEIRELLAHRNSAIRNQSLAEARLPVGGATQEHFHPRTEEIYYITHGTGRIRIENETREVKAGDAIAIPPGQKHKLWNTGGKVLRLLCCCAPAYEHSDTVITEV
;
A
#
# COMPACT_ATOMS: atom_id res chain seq x y z
N MET A 1 -25.06 5.97 4.00
CA MET A 1 -24.15 5.76 2.85
C MET A 1 -22.78 6.32 3.22
N ASP A 2 -21.74 5.50 3.05
CA ASP A 2 -20.37 5.91 3.36
C ASP A 2 -19.67 6.34 2.07
N VAL A 3 -19.30 7.62 1.98
CA VAL A 3 -18.56 8.18 0.85
C VAL A 3 -17.43 9.01 1.42
N LYS A 4 -16.20 8.72 0.98
CA LYS A 4 -15.00 9.46 1.41
C LYS A 4 -14.29 10.01 0.19
N ASN A 5 -13.85 11.26 0.26
CA ASN A 5 -13.07 11.86 -0.79
C ASN A 5 -11.60 11.89 -0.36
N LEU A 6 -10.71 11.52 -1.27
CA LEU A 6 -9.27 11.43 -1.00
C LEU A 6 -8.70 12.74 -0.44
N ASP A 7 -9.18 13.88 -0.94
CA ASP A 7 -8.67 15.20 -0.54
C ASP A 7 -9.12 15.60 0.86
N GLU A 8 -10.08 14.89 1.45
CA GLU A 8 -10.62 15.19 2.77
C GLU A 8 -10.12 14.22 3.85
N VAL A 9 -9.46 13.15 3.46
CA VAL A 9 -8.96 12.14 4.39
C VAL A 9 -7.57 12.53 4.89
N PRO A 10 -7.38 12.67 6.22
CA PRO A 10 -6.07 13.04 6.76
C PRO A 10 -5.06 11.91 6.59
N PRO A 11 -3.82 12.22 6.23
CA PRO A 11 -2.78 11.20 6.09
C PRO A 11 -2.22 10.79 7.46
N PHE A 12 -1.67 9.57 7.49
CA PHE A 12 -0.87 9.10 8.62
C PHE A 12 0.28 8.22 8.10
N ILE A 13 1.29 8.00 8.93
CA ILE A 13 2.43 7.15 8.57
C ILE A 13 2.16 5.75 9.10
N THR A 14 2.21 4.76 8.20
CA THR A 14 2.01 3.37 8.59
C THR A 14 3.30 2.73 9.10
N LYS A 15 3.15 1.46 9.52
CA LYS A 15 4.24 0.67 10.08
C LYS A 15 5.41 0.50 9.10
N ASP A 16 5.15 0.44 7.79
CA ASP A 16 6.18 0.29 6.76
C ASP A 16 6.82 1.62 6.35
N GLY A 17 6.42 2.73 6.96
CA GLY A 17 6.96 4.07 6.72
C GLY A 17 6.27 4.87 5.62
N SER A 18 5.31 4.29 4.91
CA SER A 18 4.58 5.01 3.86
C SER A 18 3.54 5.97 4.44
N GLU A 19 3.24 7.04 3.69
CA GLU A 19 2.15 7.96 4.02
C GLU A 19 0.85 7.41 3.43
N ILE A 20 -0.15 7.20 4.29
CA ILE A 20 -1.39 6.55 3.92
C ILE A 20 -2.59 7.45 4.18
N ARG A 21 -3.54 7.42 3.25
CA ARG A 21 -4.88 7.95 3.43
C ARG A 21 -5.85 6.79 3.33
N GLU A 22 -6.40 6.35 4.47
CA GLU A 22 -7.36 5.25 4.51
C GLU A 22 -8.72 5.78 4.07
N LEU A 23 -9.17 5.33 2.90
CA LEU A 23 -10.45 5.78 2.34
C LEU A 23 -11.61 5.05 2.99
N LEU A 24 -11.65 3.72 2.86
CA LEU A 24 -12.73 2.92 3.40
C LEU A 24 -12.17 1.65 4.06
N ALA A 25 -12.61 1.42 5.30
CA ALA A 25 -12.31 0.22 6.07
C ALA A 25 -13.41 0.04 7.12
N HIS A 26 -13.34 -1.02 7.91
CA HIS A 26 -14.31 -1.27 8.96
C HIS A 26 -14.30 -0.17 10.04
N ARG A 27 -13.18 0.55 10.17
CA ARG A 27 -13.03 1.63 11.17
C ARG A 27 -13.87 2.86 10.88
N ASN A 28 -14.17 3.10 9.58
CA ASN A 28 -14.82 4.34 9.13
C ASN A 28 -16.03 4.11 8.24
N SER A 29 -16.49 2.87 8.09
CA SER A 29 -17.57 2.54 7.16
C SER A 29 -18.24 1.22 7.54
N ALA A 30 -19.28 0.86 6.78
CA ALA A 30 -20.03 -0.38 7.00
C ALA A 30 -19.38 -1.62 6.35
N ILE A 31 -18.33 -1.46 5.56
CA ILE A 31 -17.66 -2.62 4.94
C ILE A 31 -16.87 -3.40 5.98
N ARG A 32 -16.69 -4.72 5.76
CA ARG A 32 -16.06 -5.60 6.75
C ARG A 32 -14.94 -6.47 6.19
N ASN A 33 -14.94 -6.74 4.88
CA ASN A 33 -14.08 -7.77 4.30
C ASN A 33 -12.87 -7.22 3.56
N GLN A 34 -12.78 -5.91 3.41
CA GLN A 34 -11.70 -5.29 2.63
C GLN A 34 -11.45 -3.85 3.10
N SER A 35 -10.34 -3.29 2.65
CA SER A 35 -10.06 -1.87 2.82
C SER A 35 -9.47 -1.29 1.54
N LEU A 36 -9.64 0.02 1.37
CA LEU A 36 -9.07 0.79 0.27
C LEU A 36 -8.36 2.00 0.84
N ALA A 37 -7.10 2.16 0.49
CA ALA A 37 -6.29 3.31 0.91
C ALA A 37 -5.43 3.80 -0.25
N GLU A 38 -4.97 5.05 -0.16
CA GLU A 38 -3.92 5.55 -1.05
C GLU A 38 -2.62 5.67 -0.27
N ALA A 39 -1.54 5.13 -0.84
CA ALA A 39 -0.19 5.29 -0.32
C ALA A 39 0.58 6.29 -1.17
N ARG A 40 1.44 7.07 -0.53
CA ARG A 40 2.36 8.00 -1.21
C ARG A 40 3.76 7.80 -0.69
N LEU A 41 4.71 7.72 -1.61
CA LEU A 41 6.14 7.68 -1.31
C LEU A 41 6.81 8.89 -1.95
N PRO A 42 7.57 9.68 -1.18
CA PRO A 42 8.29 10.82 -1.74
C PRO A 42 9.40 10.37 -2.69
N VAL A 43 9.94 11.28 -3.46
CA VAL A 43 11.11 11.02 -4.31
C VAL A 43 12.23 10.47 -3.42
N GLY A 44 12.84 9.37 -3.85
CA GLY A 44 13.88 8.69 -3.08
C GLY A 44 13.36 7.84 -1.93
N GLY A 45 12.04 7.81 -1.71
CA GLY A 45 11.44 7.05 -0.62
C GLY A 45 11.19 5.59 -0.97
N ALA A 46 11.00 4.78 0.06
CA ALA A 46 10.66 3.36 -0.06
C ALA A 46 9.90 2.90 1.17
N THR A 47 9.10 1.84 1.01
CA THR A 47 8.54 1.15 2.17
C THR A 47 9.64 0.32 2.83
N GLN A 48 9.49 0.00 4.11
CA GLN A 48 10.28 -1.08 4.70
C GLN A 48 9.78 -2.42 4.15
N GLU A 49 10.68 -3.39 4.00
CA GLU A 49 10.26 -4.74 3.64
C GLU A 49 9.36 -5.30 4.73
N HIS A 50 8.22 -5.85 4.32
CA HIS A 50 7.23 -6.39 5.25
C HIS A 50 6.35 -7.43 4.55
N PHE A 51 5.55 -8.14 5.34
CA PHE A 51 4.51 -9.03 4.82
C PHE A 51 3.28 -8.97 5.72
N HIS A 52 2.16 -9.44 5.17
CA HIS A 52 0.90 -9.56 5.89
C HIS A 52 0.55 -11.05 5.96
N PRO A 53 0.55 -11.67 7.17
CA PRO A 53 0.24 -13.10 7.29
C PRO A 53 -1.12 -13.50 6.73
N ARG A 54 -2.13 -12.65 6.85
CA ARG A 54 -3.51 -12.97 6.48
C ARG A 54 -4.03 -12.21 5.27
N THR A 55 -3.68 -10.95 5.15
CA THR A 55 -4.18 -10.06 4.10
C THR A 55 -3.54 -10.39 2.76
N GLU A 56 -4.36 -10.56 1.72
CA GLU A 56 -3.88 -10.40 0.35
C GLU A 56 -4.04 -8.94 -0.06
N GLU A 57 -3.14 -8.45 -0.89
CA GLU A 57 -3.11 -7.04 -1.24
C GLU A 57 -2.94 -6.84 -2.74
N ILE A 58 -3.60 -5.82 -3.27
CA ILE A 58 -3.37 -5.34 -4.62
C ILE A 58 -2.86 -3.90 -4.53
N TYR A 59 -1.72 -3.63 -5.16
CA TYR A 59 -1.28 -2.26 -5.43
C TYR A 59 -1.70 -1.87 -6.84
N TYR A 60 -2.26 -0.68 -7.00
CA TYR A 60 -2.52 -0.11 -8.31
C TYR A 60 -1.85 1.26 -8.38
N ILE A 61 -0.81 1.38 -9.22
CA ILE A 61 -0.05 2.61 -9.36
C ILE A 61 -0.88 3.64 -10.12
N THR A 62 -1.12 4.80 -9.54
CA THR A 62 -1.87 5.88 -10.18
C THR A 62 -0.98 6.97 -10.74
N HIS A 63 0.17 7.24 -10.09
CA HIS A 63 1.10 8.29 -10.49
C HIS A 63 2.53 7.83 -10.21
N GLY A 64 3.42 8.09 -11.17
CA GLY A 64 4.85 7.89 -10.97
C GLY A 64 5.36 6.54 -11.43
N THR A 65 6.62 6.27 -11.08
CA THR A 65 7.35 5.05 -11.41
C THR A 65 8.01 4.50 -10.16
N GLY A 66 8.14 3.19 -10.11
CA GLY A 66 8.73 2.54 -8.95
C GLY A 66 9.40 1.21 -9.30
N ARG A 67 9.94 0.59 -8.27
CA ARG A 67 10.45 -0.78 -8.32
C ARG A 67 9.81 -1.55 -7.20
N ILE A 68 9.28 -2.72 -7.53
CA ILE A 68 8.68 -3.63 -6.56
C ILE A 68 9.52 -4.90 -6.47
N ARG A 69 9.76 -5.36 -5.24
CA ARG A 69 10.30 -6.70 -4.99
C ARG A 69 9.28 -7.48 -4.19
N ILE A 70 8.95 -8.67 -4.67
CA ILE A 70 8.12 -9.64 -3.94
C ILE A 70 8.94 -10.91 -3.84
N GLU A 71 9.28 -11.31 -2.62
CA GLU A 71 10.23 -12.38 -2.34
C GLU A 71 11.54 -12.18 -3.12
N ASN A 72 11.85 -13.03 -4.08
CA ASN A 72 13.09 -12.96 -4.87
C ASN A 72 12.91 -12.32 -6.24
N GLU A 73 11.70 -11.86 -6.55
CA GLU A 73 11.42 -11.26 -7.86
C GLU A 73 11.35 -9.75 -7.75
N THR A 74 12.05 -9.05 -8.64
CA THR A 74 12.08 -7.58 -8.69
C THR A 74 11.64 -7.12 -10.08
N ARG A 75 10.75 -6.12 -10.13
CA ARG A 75 10.26 -5.56 -11.39
C ARG A 75 10.11 -4.05 -11.29
N GLU A 76 10.33 -3.37 -12.42
CA GLU A 76 9.97 -1.96 -12.57
C GLU A 76 8.47 -1.86 -12.81
N VAL A 77 7.84 -0.85 -12.18
CA VAL A 77 6.40 -0.60 -12.29
C VAL A 77 6.14 0.88 -12.53
N LYS A 78 4.98 1.18 -13.11
CA LYS A 78 4.59 2.55 -13.46
C LYS A 78 3.08 2.71 -13.36
N ALA A 79 2.62 3.94 -13.53
CA ALA A 79 1.20 4.26 -13.52
C ALA A 79 0.42 3.32 -14.45
N GLY A 80 -0.67 2.78 -13.96
CA GLY A 80 -1.50 1.81 -14.67
C GLY A 80 -1.20 0.35 -14.34
N ASP A 81 -0.08 0.07 -13.64
CA ASP A 81 0.27 -1.31 -13.26
C ASP A 81 -0.48 -1.73 -12.00
N ALA A 82 -1.03 -2.94 -12.03
CA ALA A 82 -1.60 -3.60 -10.86
C ALA A 82 -0.67 -4.71 -10.42
N ILE A 83 -0.42 -4.79 -9.11
CA ILE A 83 0.53 -5.74 -8.51
C ILE A 83 -0.23 -6.59 -7.51
N ALA A 84 -0.18 -7.91 -7.68
CA ALA A 84 -0.79 -8.87 -6.76
C ALA A 84 0.21 -9.28 -5.69
N ILE A 85 -0.17 -9.15 -4.43
CA ILE A 85 0.66 -9.52 -3.29
C ILE A 85 -0.09 -10.54 -2.44
N PRO A 86 0.19 -11.84 -2.62
CA PRO A 86 -0.45 -12.88 -1.82
C PRO A 86 -0.09 -12.78 -0.34
N PRO A 87 -0.91 -13.36 0.55
CA PRO A 87 -0.59 -13.40 1.97
C PRO A 87 0.78 -14.05 2.24
N GLY A 88 1.49 -13.52 3.21
CA GLY A 88 2.77 -14.08 3.66
C GLY A 88 3.97 -13.73 2.80
N GLN A 89 3.79 -13.09 1.66
CA GLN A 89 4.92 -12.74 0.78
C GLN A 89 5.55 -11.41 1.16
N LYS A 90 6.85 -11.44 1.40
CA LYS A 90 7.64 -10.25 1.73
C LYS A 90 7.73 -9.34 0.52
N HIS A 91 7.47 -8.06 0.73
CA HIS A 91 7.51 -7.10 -0.37
C HIS A 91 8.07 -5.74 0.07
N LYS A 92 8.62 -5.04 -0.91
CA LYS A 92 9.17 -3.69 -0.73
C LYS A 92 8.98 -2.91 -2.02
N LEU A 93 8.58 -1.64 -1.88
CA LEU A 93 8.34 -0.74 -3.00
C LEU A 93 9.25 0.47 -2.86
N TRP A 94 9.94 0.84 -3.94
CA TRP A 94 10.78 2.03 -4.04
C TRP A 94 10.18 3.00 -5.03
N ASN A 95 10.26 4.29 -4.72
CA ASN A 95 10.03 5.33 -5.70
C ASN A 95 11.33 5.55 -6.49
N THR A 96 11.30 5.26 -7.79
CA THR A 96 12.46 5.41 -8.67
C THR A 96 12.35 6.61 -9.60
N GLY A 97 11.25 7.36 -9.51
CA GLY A 97 10.99 8.50 -10.38
C GLY A 97 11.34 9.84 -9.75
N GLY A 98 11.06 10.89 -10.49
CA GLY A 98 11.28 12.29 -10.06
C GLY A 98 10.04 12.97 -9.50
N LYS A 99 8.98 12.22 -9.22
CA LYS A 99 7.71 12.71 -8.65
C LYS A 99 7.26 11.81 -7.54
N VAL A 100 6.33 12.27 -6.70
CA VAL A 100 5.71 11.43 -5.68
C VAL A 100 5.06 10.21 -6.33
N LEU A 101 5.39 9.03 -5.84
CA LEU A 101 4.76 7.78 -6.26
C LEU A 101 3.45 7.63 -5.49
N ARG A 102 2.35 7.45 -6.22
CA ARG A 102 1.01 7.30 -5.62
C ARG A 102 0.39 6.00 -6.10
N LEU A 103 -0.23 5.29 -5.18
CA LEU A 103 -0.84 3.99 -5.48
C LEU A 103 -2.05 3.75 -4.58
N LEU A 104 -2.99 2.99 -5.09
CA LEU A 104 -4.10 2.46 -4.30
C LEU A 104 -3.68 1.13 -3.70
N CYS A 105 -4.08 0.89 -2.46
CA CYS A 105 -3.85 -0.35 -1.73
C CYS A 105 -5.21 -0.96 -1.41
N CYS A 106 -5.51 -2.11 -2.01
CA CYS A 106 -6.72 -2.87 -1.74
C CYS A 106 -6.36 -4.08 -0.91
N CYS A 107 -6.88 -4.19 0.29
CA CYS A 107 -6.55 -5.27 1.23
C CYS A 107 -7.80 -6.09 1.58
N ALA A 108 -7.66 -7.41 1.57
CA ALA A 108 -8.70 -8.34 1.97
C ALA A 108 -8.07 -9.54 2.73
N PRO A 109 -8.39 -9.75 4.02
CA PRO A 109 -9.14 -8.83 4.89
C PRO A 109 -8.50 -7.46 5.01
N ALA A 110 -9.24 -6.50 5.56
CA ALA A 110 -8.81 -5.11 5.69
C ALA A 110 -7.42 -5.01 6.34
N TYR A 111 -6.66 -4.00 5.95
CA TYR A 111 -5.34 -3.71 6.53
C TYR A 111 -5.44 -3.55 8.04
N GLU A 112 -4.49 -4.17 8.76
CA GLU A 112 -4.31 -4.05 10.21
C GLU A 112 -2.82 -3.94 10.53
N HIS A 113 -2.47 -3.06 11.47
CA HIS A 113 -1.10 -2.99 11.98
C HIS A 113 -0.68 -4.33 12.61
N SER A 114 -1.61 -5.02 13.28
CA SER A 114 -1.36 -6.31 13.91
C SER A 114 -1.08 -7.42 12.89
N ASP A 115 -1.48 -7.24 11.63
CA ASP A 115 -1.24 -8.18 10.53
C ASP A 115 -0.10 -7.71 9.63
N THR A 116 0.77 -6.87 10.13
CA THR A 116 1.91 -6.33 9.39
C THR A 116 3.20 -6.64 10.14
N VAL A 117 4.08 -7.41 9.51
CA VAL A 117 5.36 -7.84 10.08
C VAL A 117 6.49 -7.21 9.28
N ILE A 118 7.27 -6.35 9.95
CA ILE A 118 8.43 -5.72 9.34
C ILE A 118 9.60 -6.71 9.39
N THR A 119 10.23 -6.96 8.24
CA THR A 119 11.36 -7.87 8.11
C THR A 119 12.68 -7.16 7.82
N GLU A 120 12.63 -5.87 7.54
CA GLU A 120 13.81 -5.06 7.30
C GLU A 120 14.38 -4.58 8.64
N VAL A 121 15.68 -4.70 8.77
CA VAL A 121 16.42 -4.30 9.99
C VAL A 121 16.89 -2.86 9.89
#